data_642fc261a3a540387c6907c3cca1c091
#
_entry.id   642fc261a3a540387c6907c3cca1c091
#
_cell.length_a   1.000
_cell.length_b   1.000
_cell.length_c   1.000
_cell.angle_alpha   90.00
_cell.angle_beta   90.00
_cell.angle_gamma   90.00
#
_symmetry.space_group_name_H-M   'P 1'
#
loop_
_entity.id
_entity.type
_entity.pdbx_description
1 polymer ?
#
loop_
_entity_poly.entity_id
_entity_poly.type
_entity_poly.pdbx_seq_one_letter_code
_entity_poly.pdbx_strand_id
1 'polypeptide(L)'
;MAKKRMVMELGMGSSLRQQDYTRAACRAVEDALWHNSLSIADAFGLDRSAMIIEVEIGVQQPEKVDTDKVGAILPYGQGAVRAVHGGLDVPKPDGGITVIANAAVVVYLDLEPAGDA
;
A
#
# COMPACT_ATOMS: atom_id res chain seq x y z
N MET A 1 22.02 -7.14 10.25
CA MET A 1 21.37 -6.69 9.02
C MET A 1 20.34 -5.65 9.36
N ALA A 2 20.31 -4.56 8.66
CA ALA A 2 19.44 -3.45 9.00
C ALA A 2 18.42 -3.19 7.88
N LYS A 3 17.15 -3.35 8.25
CA LYS A 3 16.04 -2.97 7.38
C LYS A 3 15.93 -1.45 7.40
N LYS A 4 16.20 -0.83 6.27
CA LYS A 4 16.18 0.62 6.13
C LYS A 4 14.97 1.06 5.32
N ARG A 5 14.20 1.99 5.88
CA ARG A 5 13.09 2.61 5.15
C ARG A 5 13.66 3.54 4.09
N MET A 6 13.31 3.27 2.85
CA MET A 6 13.85 4.00 1.70
C MET A 6 12.84 4.96 1.09
N VAL A 7 11.59 4.53 0.98
CA VAL A 7 10.55 5.29 0.28
C VAL A 7 9.22 5.09 1.00
N MET A 8 8.40 6.13 1.05
CA MET A 8 7.01 6.03 1.46
C MET A 8 6.17 6.74 0.40
N GLU A 9 5.20 6.01 -0.14
CA GLU A 9 4.26 6.53 -1.13
C GLU A 9 2.86 6.53 -0.55
N LEU A 10 2.11 7.57 -0.86
CA LEU A 10 0.74 7.73 -0.35
C LEU A 10 -0.25 7.69 -1.50
N GLY A 11 -1.38 7.07 -1.28
CA GLY A 11 -2.43 7.00 -2.28
C GLY A 11 -3.81 7.01 -1.66
N MET A 12 -4.80 7.32 -2.48
CA MET A 12 -6.20 7.32 -2.11
C MET A 12 -7.00 6.60 -3.19
N GLY A 13 -8.00 5.82 -2.77
CA GLY A 13 -8.90 5.15 -3.68
C GLY A 13 -10.30 5.15 -3.14
N SER A 14 -11.27 4.92 -4.02
CA SER A 14 -12.67 4.93 -3.62
C SER A 14 -13.46 3.79 -4.24
N SER A 15 -14.56 3.43 -3.57
CA SER A 15 -15.61 2.60 -4.12
C SER A 15 -16.88 3.43 -4.07
N LEU A 16 -17.45 3.71 -5.24
CA LEU A 16 -18.53 4.69 -5.36
C LEU A 16 -19.92 4.08 -5.22
N ARG A 17 -20.10 2.79 -5.47
CA ARG A 17 -21.43 2.21 -5.62
C ARG A 17 -21.71 0.99 -4.75
N GLN A 18 -20.71 0.16 -4.48
CA GLN A 18 -20.93 -1.14 -3.88
C GLN A 18 -20.42 -1.25 -2.44
N GLN A 19 -19.95 -0.17 -1.88
CA GLN A 19 -19.33 -0.16 -0.55
C GLN A 19 -18.26 -1.26 -0.44
N ASP A 20 -17.43 -1.38 -1.47
CA ASP A 20 -16.42 -2.42 -1.58
C ASP A 20 -15.09 -1.91 -1.01
N TYR A 21 -14.81 -2.30 0.21
CA TYR A 21 -13.61 -1.84 0.92
C TYR A 21 -12.32 -2.38 0.28
N THR A 22 -12.35 -3.60 -0.21
CA THR A 22 -11.19 -4.17 -0.90
C THR A 22 -10.89 -3.43 -2.20
N ARG A 23 -11.93 -3.09 -2.97
CA ARG A 23 -11.75 -2.35 -4.22
C ARG A 23 -11.19 -0.96 -3.96
N ALA A 24 -11.71 -0.27 -2.96
CA ALA A 24 -11.18 1.03 -2.56
C ALA A 24 -9.72 0.94 -2.13
N ALA A 25 -9.38 -0.09 -1.36
CA ALA A 25 -8.01 -0.34 -0.92
C ALA A 25 -7.08 -0.62 -2.10
N CYS A 26 -7.52 -1.45 -3.04
CA CYS A 26 -6.73 -1.74 -4.25
C CYS A 26 -6.46 -0.48 -5.06
N ARG A 27 -7.48 0.36 -5.23
CA ARG A 27 -7.32 1.63 -5.94
C ARG A 27 -6.37 2.58 -5.21
N ALA A 28 -6.41 2.58 -3.88
CA ALA A 28 -5.50 3.41 -3.09
C ALA A 28 -4.04 2.97 -3.28
N VAL A 29 -3.78 1.67 -3.30
CA VAL A 29 -2.43 1.13 -3.56
C VAL A 29 -1.99 1.46 -4.98
N GLU A 30 -2.87 1.26 -5.96
CA GLU A 30 -2.56 1.60 -7.35
C GLU A 30 -2.21 3.07 -7.50
N ASP A 31 -2.96 3.95 -6.84
CA ASP A 31 -2.68 5.38 -6.84
C ASP A 31 -1.30 5.68 -6.24
N ALA A 32 -0.97 5.06 -5.10
CA ALA A 32 0.33 5.22 -4.48
C ALA A 32 1.47 4.78 -5.42
N LEU A 33 1.30 3.65 -6.11
CA LEU A 33 2.30 3.12 -7.02
C LEU A 33 2.43 3.93 -8.30
N TRP A 34 1.33 4.56 -8.75
CA TRP A 34 1.32 5.36 -9.97
C TRP A 34 2.25 6.56 -9.90
N HIS A 35 2.35 7.19 -8.74
CA HIS A 35 3.12 8.41 -8.57
C HIS A 35 4.62 8.19 -8.56
N ASN A 36 5.07 6.95 -8.39
CA ASN A 36 6.49 6.67 -8.27
C ASN A 36 6.87 5.32 -8.83
N SER A 37 8.06 5.28 -9.40
CA SER A 37 8.65 4.01 -9.79
C SER A 37 9.30 3.37 -8.56
N LEU A 38 9.02 2.10 -8.31
CA LEU A 38 9.72 1.36 -7.27
C LEU A 38 11.11 0.92 -7.79
N SER A 39 11.93 1.91 -8.13
CA SER A 39 13.24 1.67 -8.72
C SER A 39 14.39 1.79 -7.74
N ILE A 40 14.08 1.95 -6.45
CA ILE A 40 15.12 2.16 -5.44
C ILE A 40 16.10 0.99 -5.35
N ALA A 41 15.64 -0.23 -5.57
CA ALA A 41 16.51 -1.40 -5.57
C ALA A 41 17.57 -1.30 -6.68
N ASP A 42 17.17 -0.83 -7.87
CA ASP A 42 18.09 -0.65 -8.99
C ASP A 42 19.20 0.35 -8.64
N ALA A 43 18.87 1.41 -7.92
CA ALA A 43 19.84 2.42 -7.50
C ALA A 43 20.91 1.85 -6.57
N PHE A 44 20.60 0.80 -5.84
CA PHE A 44 21.54 0.13 -4.94
C PHE A 44 22.12 -1.16 -5.54
N GLY A 45 21.88 -1.41 -6.83
CA GLY A 45 22.40 -2.61 -7.48
C GLY A 45 21.76 -3.90 -7.00
N LEU A 46 20.55 -3.83 -6.47
CA LEU A 46 19.83 -4.99 -5.95
C LEU A 46 18.71 -5.41 -6.90
N ASP A 47 18.35 -6.68 -6.84
CA ASP A 47 17.19 -7.18 -7.54
C ASP A 47 15.93 -6.55 -6.92
N ARG A 48 14.93 -6.26 -7.75
CA ARG A 48 13.67 -5.69 -7.27
C ARG A 48 12.96 -6.59 -6.26
N SER A 49 13.15 -7.89 -6.36
CA SER A 49 12.63 -8.84 -5.38
C SER A 49 13.23 -8.68 -3.99
N ALA A 50 14.34 -7.95 -3.86
CA ALA A 50 14.94 -7.66 -2.56
C ALA A 50 14.17 -6.58 -1.79
N MET A 51 13.26 -5.87 -2.42
CA MET A 51 12.45 -4.87 -1.73
C MET A 51 11.50 -5.53 -0.73
N ILE A 52 11.45 -4.96 0.46
CA ILE A 52 10.48 -5.34 1.49
C ILE A 52 9.43 -4.24 1.50
N ILE A 53 8.20 -4.61 1.16
CA ILE A 53 7.13 -3.64 0.98
C ILE A 53 6.08 -3.86 2.07
N GLU A 54 5.80 -2.82 2.84
CA GLU A 54 4.75 -2.85 3.84
C GLU A 54 3.66 -1.87 3.41
N VAL A 55 2.43 -2.37 3.34
CA VAL A 55 1.27 -1.58 2.93
C VAL A 55 0.32 -1.46 4.11
N GLU A 56 -0.04 -0.24 4.44
CA GLU A 56 -1.06 0.02 5.44
C GLU A 56 -2.25 0.69 4.77
N ILE A 57 -3.43 0.11 4.94
CA ILE A 57 -4.68 0.60 4.35
C ILE A 57 -5.55 1.15 5.47
N GLY A 58 -6.00 2.40 5.32
CA GLY A 58 -6.97 2.99 6.23
C GLY A 58 -8.36 2.99 5.61
N VAL A 59 -9.30 2.31 6.24
CA VAL A 59 -10.72 2.30 5.87
C VAL A 59 -11.56 2.26 7.13
N GLN A 60 -12.84 2.60 7.02
CA GLN A 60 -13.73 2.62 8.19
C GLN A 60 -14.08 1.22 8.70
N GLN A 61 -14.02 0.20 7.85
CA GLN A 61 -14.27 -1.19 8.24
C GLN A 61 -13.11 -2.07 7.76
N PRO A 62 -11.98 -2.03 8.47
CA PRO A 62 -10.77 -2.72 8.02
C PRO A 62 -10.92 -4.25 7.95
N GLU A 63 -11.79 -4.84 8.77
CA GLU A 63 -12.05 -6.28 8.75
C GLU A 63 -12.66 -6.76 7.42
N LYS A 64 -13.18 -5.85 6.62
CA LYS A 64 -13.78 -6.19 5.32
C LYS A 64 -12.79 -6.12 4.16
N VAL A 65 -11.56 -5.75 4.41
CA VAL A 65 -10.53 -5.70 3.36
C VAL A 65 -9.91 -7.08 3.21
N ASP A 66 -9.93 -7.60 1.97
CA ASP A 66 -9.19 -8.82 1.63
C ASP A 66 -7.74 -8.42 1.34
N THR A 67 -6.89 -8.58 2.35
CA THR A 67 -5.50 -8.16 2.25
C THR A 67 -4.70 -8.96 1.22
N ASP A 68 -5.09 -10.20 0.95
CA ASP A 68 -4.42 -11.01 -0.08
C ASP A 68 -4.65 -10.42 -1.47
N LYS A 69 -5.88 -9.97 -1.75
CA LYS A 69 -6.17 -9.30 -3.02
C LYS A 69 -5.41 -8.00 -3.18
N VAL A 70 -5.28 -7.25 -2.10
CA VAL A 70 -4.51 -6.00 -2.13
C VAL A 70 -3.03 -6.31 -2.38
N GLY A 71 -2.48 -7.30 -1.70
CA GLY A 71 -1.09 -7.71 -1.87
C GLY A 71 -0.76 -8.19 -3.28
N ALA A 72 -1.74 -8.76 -3.97
CA ALA A 72 -1.55 -9.26 -5.35
C ALA A 72 -1.31 -8.13 -6.36
N ILE A 73 -1.59 -6.88 -6.01
CA ILE A 73 -1.34 -5.73 -6.87
C ILE A 73 0.15 -5.40 -6.93
N LEU A 74 0.90 -5.71 -5.87
CA LEU A 74 2.31 -5.38 -5.80
C LEU A 74 3.07 -6.11 -6.91
N PRO A 75 3.80 -5.37 -7.76
CA PRO A 75 4.40 -5.97 -8.95
C PRO A 75 5.61 -6.86 -8.63
N TYR A 76 6.28 -6.62 -7.53
CA TYR A 76 7.46 -7.38 -7.12
C TYR A 76 7.79 -7.06 -5.66
N GLY A 77 8.78 -7.79 -5.14
CA GLY A 77 9.19 -7.63 -3.75
C GLY A 77 8.45 -8.58 -2.82
N GLN A 78 8.73 -8.46 -1.54
CA GLN A 78 8.05 -9.20 -0.48
C GLN A 78 7.10 -8.22 0.20
N GLY A 79 5.81 -8.55 0.19
CA GLY A 79 4.82 -7.61 0.70
C GLY A 79 4.05 -8.11 1.89
N ALA A 80 3.74 -7.21 2.79
CA ALA A 80 2.80 -7.44 3.88
C ALA A 80 1.76 -6.33 3.83
N VAL A 81 0.49 -6.69 3.91
CA VAL A 81 -0.62 -5.75 3.86
C VAL A 81 -1.39 -5.81 5.16
N ARG A 82 -1.63 -4.65 5.74
CA ARG A 82 -2.42 -4.52 6.96
C ARG A 82 -3.50 -3.47 6.74
N ALA A 83 -4.72 -3.78 7.15
CA ALA A 83 -5.83 -2.83 7.14
C ALA A 83 -6.08 -2.33 8.55
N VAL A 84 -6.23 -1.02 8.69
CA VAL A 84 -6.49 -0.36 9.96
C VAL A 84 -7.66 0.61 9.81
N HIS A 85 -8.18 1.10 10.91
CA HIS A 85 -9.25 2.08 10.91
C HIS A 85 -8.73 3.41 10.36
N GLY A 86 -9.40 3.93 9.37
CA GLY A 86 -9.06 5.20 8.73
C GLY A 86 -9.98 5.45 7.54
N GLY A 87 -9.55 6.30 6.62
CA GLY A 87 -10.37 6.65 5.48
C GLY A 87 -11.71 7.26 5.88
N LEU A 88 -12.66 7.18 4.97
CA LEU A 88 -14.00 7.75 5.21
C LEU A 88 -15.08 6.86 4.58
N ASP A 89 -16.22 6.79 5.26
CA ASP A 89 -17.46 6.30 4.67
C ASP A 89 -18.36 7.51 4.52
N VAL A 90 -18.64 7.89 3.28
CA VAL A 90 -19.41 9.11 3.00
C VAL A 90 -20.82 8.74 2.53
N PRO A 91 -21.85 9.03 3.34
CA PRO A 91 -23.22 8.75 2.92
C PRO A 91 -23.62 9.58 1.69
N LYS A 92 -24.36 8.93 0.78
CA LYS A 92 -24.91 9.61 -0.37
C LYS A 92 -26.33 10.05 -0.10
N PRO A 93 -26.81 11.15 -0.75
CA PRO A 93 -28.17 11.61 -0.55
C PRO A 93 -29.25 10.60 -0.93
N ASP A 94 -28.96 9.74 -1.91
CA ASP A 94 -29.90 8.72 -2.42
C ASP A 94 -29.79 7.38 -1.70
N GLY A 95 -29.03 7.32 -0.61
CA GLY A 95 -28.69 6.08 0.08
C GLY A 95 -27.40 5.50 -0.45
N GLY A 96 -26.84 4.60 0.30
CA GLY A 96 -25.54 4.02 -0.01
C GLY A 96 -24.39 4.84 0.55
N ILE A 97 -23.19 4.31 0.37
CA ILE A 97 -21.97 4.88 0.95
C ILE A 97 -20.86 4.88 -0.09
N THR A 98 -20.20 6.01 -0.24
CA THR A 98 -18.92 6.08 -0.94
C THR A 98 -17.82 5.77 0.06
N VAL A 99 -17.03 4.74 -0.24
CA VAL A 99 -15.89 4.36 0.60
C VAL A 99 -14.65 5.06 0.08
N ILE A 100 -13.91 5.69 0.99
CA ILE A 100 -12.61 6.29 0.68
C ILE A 100 -11.56 5.56 1.50
N ALA A 101 -10.57 4.99 0.82
CA ALA A 101 -9.43 4.33 1.44
C ALA A 101 -8.17 5.18 1.24
N ASN A 102 -7.32 5.17 2.25
CA ASN A 102 -5.97 5.71 2.16
C ASN A 102 -4.97 4.56 2.19
N ALA A 103 -3.87 4.70 1.48
CA ALA A 103 -2.79 3.71 1.50
C ALA A 103 -1.46 4.38 1.75
N ALA A 104 -0.64 3.74 2.58
CA ALA A 104 0.77 4.06 2.71
C ALA A 104 1.53 2.82 2.24
N VAL A 105 2.37 3.01 1.22
CA VAL A 105 3.24 1.95 0.70
C VAL A 105 4.66 2.32 1.09
N VAL A 106 5.26 1.53 1.96
CA VAL A 106 6.59 1.80 2.50
C VAL A 106 7.54 0.72 2.00
N VAL A 107 8.65 1.16 1.40
CA VAL A 107 9.65 0.26 0.84
C VAL A 107 10.89 0.29 1.72
N TYR A 108 11.34 -0.88 2.10
CA TYR A 108 12.56 -1.09 2.87
C TYR A 108 13.56 -1.89 2.06
N LEU A 109 14.83 -1.65 2.30
CA LEU A 109 15.89 -2.52 1.84
C LEU A 109 16.68 -3.00 3.05
N ASP A 110 17.14 -4.25 3.00
CA ASP A 110 18.01 -4.79 4.01
C ASP A 110 19.46 -4.50 3.56
N LEU A 111 20.00 -3.43 4.11
CA LEU A 111 21.33 -2.95 3.75
C LEU A 111 22.30 -3.24 4.88
N GLU A 112 23.48 -3.73 4.52
CA GLU A 112 24.54 -3.88 5.51
C GLU A 112 25.18 -2.52 5.80
N PRO A 113 25.55 -2.26 7.06
CA PRO A 113 26.20 -1.00 7.39
C PRO A 113 27.49 -0.81 6.62
N ALA A 114 27.68 0.39 6.06
CA ALA A 114 28.92 0.72 5.39
C ALA A 114 30.05 0.78 6.43
N GLY A 115 31.21 0.28 6.08
CA GLY A 115 32.36 0.36 6.95
C GLY A 115 32.50 -0.82 7.93
N ASP A 116 31.64 -1.80 7.86
CA ASP A 116 31.77 -3.03 8.63
C ASP A 116 32.73 -4.01 7.97
N ALA A 117 33.35 -3.56 6.95
CA ALA A 117 34.32 -4.38 6.24
C ALA A 117 35.58 -4.51 7.04
#